data_c987169f54639a6377dd371cdc383b4a
#
_entry.id   c987169f54639a6377dd371cdc383b4a
#
_cell.length_a   1.000
_cell.length_b   1.000
_cell.length_c   1.000
_cell.angle_alpha   90.00
_cell.angle_beta   90.00
_cell.angle_gamma   90.00
#
_symmetry.space_group_name_H-M   'P 1'
#
loop_
_entity.id
_entity.type
_entity.pdbx_description
1 polymer ?
#
loop_
_entity_poly.entity_id
_entity_poly.type
_entity_poly.pdbx_seq_one_letter_code
_entity_poly.pdbx_strand_id
1 'polypeptide(L)'
;MKIPKAVKRLCPYCKKHTEHKVTQAKKKSPSSLSYGSKYRARLRGKARGYGNLGRYSKPAVTKWKMTGKKGTKKTDLRYECTVCKKTHVQRAGFRAKRVEFI
;
A
#
# COMPACT_ATOMS: atom_id res chain seq x y z
N MET A 1 -9.89 0.26 -14.39
CA MET A 1 -9.02 1.15 -15.20
C MET A 1 -8.01 0.28 -15.91
N LYS A 2 -7.97 0.38 -17.24
CA LYS A 2 -7.03 -0.38 -18.07
C LYS A 2 -5.73 0.39 -18.23
N ILE A 3 -4.60 -0.25 -18.05
CA ILE A 3 -3.26 0.36 -18.11
C ILE A 3 -2.35 -0.56 -18.92
N PRO A 4 -1.55 -0.05 -19.87
CA PRO A 4 -0.59 -0.86 -20.62
C PRO A 4 0.52 -1.41 -19.70
N LYS A 5 0.97 -2.62 -19.99
CA LYS A 5 2.08 -3.28 -19.27
C LYS A 5 3.41 -2.57 -19.43
N ALA A 6 3.60 -1.89 -20.57
CA ALA A 6 4.81 -1.14 -20.87
C ALA A 6 4.47 0.28 -21.32
N VAL A 7 5.22 1.25 -20.83
CA VAL A 7 5.06 2.67 -21.20
C VAL A 7 6.41 3.36 -21.35
N LYS A 8 6.52 4.24 -22.33
CA LYS A 8 7.66 5.16 -22.44
C LYS A 8 7.49 6.34 -21.51
N ARG A 9 8.44 6.56 -20.63
CA ARG A 9 8.47 7.74 -19.75
C ARG A 9 9.90 8.11 -19.36
N LEU A 10 10.06 9.33 -18.83
CA LEU A 10 11.35 9.81 -18.35
C LEU A 10 11.80 8.96 -17.17
N CYS A 11 12.97 8.33 -17.29
CA CYS A 11 13.60 7.66 -16.16
C CYS A 11 14.41 8.68 -15.34
N PRO A 12 14.14 8.86 -14.04
CA PRO A 12 14.86 9.82 -13.22
C PRO A 12 16.34 9.47 -13.02
N TYR A 13 16.69 8.21 -13.18
CA TYR A 13 18.07 7.73 -13.05
C TYR A 13 18.87 7.81 -14.35
N CYS A 14 18.26 7.42 -15.46
CA CYS A 14 18.88 7.50 -16.78
C CYS A 14 18.82 8.90 -17.40
N LYS A 15 17.95 9.78 -16.90
CA LYS A 15 17.64 11.12 -17.44
C LYS A 15 17.23 11.12 -18.91
N LYS A 16 16.69 10.00 -19.39
CA LYS A 16 16.24 9.76 -20.77
C LYS A 16 14.85 9.13 -20.77
N HIS A 17 14.11 9.31 -21.85
CA HIS A 17 12.87 8.58 -22.09
C HIS A 17 13.18 7.14 -22.45
N THR A 18 12.84 6.22 -21.57
CA THR A 18 13.03 4.78 -21.73
C THR A 18 11.72 4.04 -21.55
N GLU A 19 11.67 2.83 -22.02
CA GLU A 19 10.54 1.94 -21.77
C GLU A 19 10.55 1.46 -20.33
N HIS A 20 9.37 1.42 -19.71
CA HIS A 20 9.20 0.98 -18.33
C HIS A 20 8.13 -0.09 -18.25
N LYS A 21 8.41 -1.16 -17.55
CA LYS A 21 7.43 -2.16 -17.15
C LYS A 21 6.58 -1.61 -16.02
N VAL A 22 5.25 -1.67 -16.17
CA VAL A 22 4.31 -1.18 -15.17
C VAL A 22 3.82 -2.33 -14.31
N THR A 23 3.94 -2.17 -13.00
CA THR A 23 3.43 -3.12 -12.01
C THR A 23 2.66 -2.39 -10.92
N GLN A 24 1.72 -3.08 -10.28
CA GLN A 24 1.01 -2.54 -9.12
C GLN A 24 1.64 -3.09 -7.85
N ALA A 25 1.95 -2.20 -6.89
CA ALA A 25 2.46 -2.62 -5.60
C ALA A 25 1.39 -3.39 -4.81
N LYS A 26 1.77 -4.56 -4.30
CA LYS A 26 0.92 -5.34 -3.40
C LYS A 26 0.98 -4.75 -1.98
N LYS A 27 -0.18 -4.65 -1.33
CA LYS A 27 -0.25 -4.25 0.07
C LYS A 27 0.37 -5.36 0.93
N LYS A 28 1.39 -5.02 1.71
CA LYS A 28 1.98 -5.95 2.67
C LYS A 28 1.12 -6.07 3.91
N SER A 29 1.02 -7.28 4.46
CA SER A 29 0.43 -7.51 5.78
C SER A 29 1.29 -6.90 6.88
N PRO A 30 0.70 -6.40 7.99
CA PRO A 30 1.47 -5.92 9.13
C PRO A 30 2.33 -7.04 9.71
N SER A 31 3.59 -6.73 9.99
CA SER A 31 4.49 -7.67 10.67
C SER A 31 4.31 -7.62 12.19
N SER A 32 4.83 -8.63 12.91
CA SER A 32 4.87 -8.64 14.38
C SER A 32 5.67 -7.48 14.98
N LEU A 33 6.56 -6.88 14.18
CA LEU A 33 7.35 -5.70 14.56
C LEU A 33 6.60 -4.38 14.35
N SER A 34 5.46 -4.39 13.68
CA SER A 34 4.65 -3.19 13.43
C SER A 34 4.07 -2.65 14.73
N TYR A 35 3.97 -1.32 14.81
CA TYR A 35 3.42 -0.64 15.99
C TYR A 35 2.00 -1.08 16.35
N GLY A 36 1.15 -1.39 15.37
CA GLY A 36 -0.22 -1.89 15.57
C GLY A 36 -0.35 -3.38 15.83
N SER A 37 0.76 -4.14 15.93
CA SER A 37 0.73 -5.57 16.17
C SER A 37 0.32 -5.87 17.61
N LYS A 38 -0.72 -6.72 17.79
CA LYS A 38 -1.12 -7.23 19.11
C LYS A 38 -0.02 -8.05 19.79
N TYR A 39 0.74 -8.79 19.01
CA TYR A 39 1.89 -9.57 19.52
C TYR A 39 2.93 -8.65 20.16
N ARG A 40 3.34 -7.60 19.46
CA ARG A 40 4.27 -6.59 19.99
C ARG A 40 3.70 -5.89 21.23
N ALA A 41 2.41 -5.55 21.22
CA ALA A 41 1.76 -4.94 22.38
C ALA A 41 1.74 -5.88 23.61
N ARG A 42 1.51 -7.16 23.41
CA ARG A 42 1.56 -8.19 24.48
C ARG A 42 2.95 -8.33 25.08
N LEU A 43 3.99 -8.35 24.26
CA LEU A 43 5.38 -8.37 24.74
C LEU A 43 5.73 -7.16 25.62
N ARG A 44 5.07 -6.03 25.37
CA ARG A 44 5.19 -4.82 26.18
C ARG A 44 4.22 -4.75 27.36
N GLY A 45 3.54 -5.83 27.68
CA GLY A 45 2.56 -5.89 28.77
C GLY A 45 1.22 -5.21 28.50
N LYS A 46 0.92 -4.86 27.23
CA LYS A 46 -0.32 -4.21 26.79
C LYS A 46 -1.24 -5.18 26.05
N ALA A 47 -2.46 -4.76 25.70
CA ALA A 47 -3.46 -5.56 24.98
C ALA A 47 -3.81 -6.89 25.67
N ARG A 48 -3.88 -6.90 27.00
CA ARG A 48 -4.25 -8.06 27.81
C ARG A 48 -5.67 -7.94 28.35
N GLY A 49 -6.66 -8.27 27.55
CA GLY A 49 -8.04 -8.46 28.00
C GLY A 49 -8.95 -7.24 27.98
N TYR A 50 -8.43 -6.02 27.88
CA TYR A 50 -9.22 -4.77 27.94
C TYR A 50 -9.36 -4.05 26.59
N GLY A 51 -9.37 -4.73 25.48
CA GLY A 51 -9.41 -4.05 24.18
C GLY A 51 -8.15 -3.21 23.93
N ASN A 52 -8.27 -2.00 23.46
CA ASN A 52 -7.14 -1.15 23.07
C ASN A 52 -6.91 -0.03 24.08
N LEU A 53 -5.84 -0.04 24.85
CA LEU A 53 -5.46 1.01 25.80
C LEU A 53 -4.52 2.05 25.16
N GLY A 54 -4.94 3.31 25.15
CA GLY A 54 -4.34 4.35 24.35
C GLY A 54 -4.75 4.11 22.91
N ARG A 55 -3.90 3.71 22.05
CA ARG A 55 -4.34 2.95 20.89
C ARG A 55 -4.99 1.62 21.29
N TYR A 56 -4.74 1.17 22.50
CA TYR A 56 -5.21 -0.09 23.07
C TYR A 56 -6.08 0.14 24.31
N SER A 57 -6.58 1.36 24.52
CA SER A 57 -7.35 1.75 25.71
C SER A 57 -8.84 1.79 25.52
N LYS A 58 -9.29 1.75 24.28
CA LYS A 58 -10.72 1.72 23.99
C LYS A 58 -11.23 0.29 24.06
N PRO A 59 -12.47 0.05 24.51
CA PRO A 59 -13.08 -1.28 24.50
C PRO A 59 -13.01 -1.93 23.12
N ALA A 60 -12.98 -3.26 23.08
CA ALA A 60 -13.04 -4.00 21.83
C ALA A 60 -14.29 -3.59 21.04
N VAL A 61 -14.12 -3.36 19.75
CA VAL A 61 -15.19 -2.91 18.88
C VAL A 61 -16.13 -4.06 18.56
N THR A 62 -17.27 -4.11 19.23
CA THR A 62 -18.28 -5.17 19.09
C THR A 62 -19.43 -4.82 18.14
N LYS A 63 -19.65 -3.54 17.88
CA LYS A 63 -20.83 -3.04 17.12
C LYS A 63 -20.46 -2.13 15.95
N TRP A 64 -19.30 -2.31 15.35
CA TRP A 64 -18.94 -1.49 14.19
C TRP A 64 -19.66 -1.97 12.94
N LYS A 65 -20.57 -1.16 12.48
CA LYS A 65 -20.99 -1.23 11.08
C LYS A 65 -19.77 -0.87 10.23
N MET A 66 -19.43 -1.69 9.28
CA MET A 66 -18.36 -1.43 8.28
C MET A 66 -18.82 -0.32 7.31
N THR A 67 -19.26 0.80 7.86
CA THR A 67 -19.62 2.00 7.12
C THR A 67 -18.35 2.73 6.70
N GLY A 68 -18.35 3.38 5.56
CA GLY A 68 -17.21 4.15 5.07
C GLY A 68 -16.13 3.35 4.34
N LYS A 69 -16.38 2.11 3.95
CA LYS A 69 -15.52 1.39 3.01
C LYS A 69 -15.51 2.12 1.67
N LYS A 70 -14.37 2.73 1.35
CA LYS A 70 -14.21 3.40 0.05
C LYS A 70 -14.27 2.36 -1.08
N GLY A 71 -15.15 2.57 -2.04
CA GLY A 71 -15.25 1.75 -3.26
C GLY A 71 -14.04 1.91 -4.19
N THR A 72 -13.26 2.98 -4.01
CA THR A 72 -12.05 3.26 -4.82
C THR A 72 -10.85 3.48 -3.92
N LYS A 73 -9.68 3.02 -4.36
CA LYS A 73 -8.39 3.21 -3.68
C LYS A 73 -7.44 3.96 -4.60
N LYS A 74 -6.51 4.71 -4.04
CA LYS A 74 -5.39 5.27 -4.81
C LYS A 74 -4.52 4.13 -5.31
N THR A 75 -4.22 4.14 -6.61
CA THR A 75 -3.33 3.15 -7.24
C THR A 75 -1.89 3.44 -6.85
N ASP A 76 -1.12 2.41 -6.54
CA ASP A 76 0.34 2.50 -6.36
C ASP A 76 1.01 1.74 -7.50
N LEU A 77 1.28 2.47 -8.57
CA LEU A 77 1.94 1.93 -9.76
C LEU A 77 3.45 2.10 -9.63
N ARG A 78 4.17 1.04 -9.97
CA ARG A 78 5.62 0.98 -9.97
C ARG A 78 6.11 0.85 -11.41
N TYR A 79 7.10 1.63 -11.76
CA TYR A 79 7.67 1.71 -13.10
C TYR A 79 9.12 1.26 -13.05
N GLU A 80 9.40 0.10 -13.61
CA GLU A 80 10.74 -0.47 -13.70
C GLU A 80 11.33 -0.14 -15.06
N CYS A 81 12.45 0.58 -15.07
CA CYS A 81 13.17 0.93 -16.30
C CYS A 81 13.84 -0.30 -16.92
N THR A 82 13.69 -0.49 -18.22
CA THR A 82 14.32 -1.62 -18.93
C THR A 82 15.83 -1.50 -19.02
N VAL A 83 16.37 -0.28 -18.99
CA VAL A 83 17.81 0.00 -19.14
C VAL A 83 18.54 -0.13 -17.79
N CYS A 84 18.17 0.66 -16.80
CA CYS A 84 18.89 0.69 -15.52
C CYS A 84 18.30 -0.25 -14.45
N LYS A 85 17.20 -0.95 -14.75
CA LYS A 85 16.50 -1.89 -13.84
C LYS A 85 16.04 -1.28 -12.51
N LYS A 86 16.13 0.03 -12.37
CA LYS A 86 15.63 0.75 -11.17
C LYS A 86 14.16 1.02 -11.29
N THR A 87 13.48 0.91 -10.15
CA THR A 87 12.03 1.14 -10.04
C THR A 87 11.75 2.50 -9.42
N HIS A 88 10.83 3.26 -9.99
CA HIS A 88 10.34 4.50 -9.43
C HIS A 88 8.81 4.52 -9.40
N VAL A 89 8.27 5.44 -8.64
CA VAL A 89 6.82 5.63 -8.47
C VAL A 89 6.37 6.92 -9.15
N GLN A 90 5.10 7.03 -9.44
CA GLN A 90 4.52 8.31 -9.84
C GLN A 90 4.25 9.18 -8.60
N ARG A 91 4.23 10.49 -8.78
CA ARG A 91 4.05 11.46 -7.70
C ARG A 91 2.71 11.31 -6.98
N ALA A 92 1.63 11.03 -7.71
CA ALA A 92 0.30 10.82 -7.16
C ALA A 92 -0.40 9.65 -7.84
N GLY A 93 -1.09 8.82 -7.07
CA GLY A 93 -1.91 7.74 -7.59
C GLY A 93 -3.31 8.22 -7.98
N PHE A 94 -3.85 7.69 -9.06
CA PHE A 94 -5.24 7.87 -9.42
C PHE A 94 -6.14 6.98 -8.57
N ARG A 95 -7.35 7.44 -8.28
CA ARG A 95 -8.36 6.59 -7.66
C ARG A 95 -8.96 5.64 -8.67
N ALA A 96 -8.93 4.37 -8.36
CA ALA A 96 -9.54 3.34 -9.19
C ALA A 96 -10.21 2.26 -8.34
N LYS A 97 -11.28 1.70 -8.86
CA LYS A 97 -11.97 0.53 -8.27
C LYS A 97 -11.17 -0.74 -8.53
N ARG A 98 -10.65 -0.88 -9.76
CA ARG A 98 -9.84 -2.00 -10.23
C ARG A 98 -8.84 -1.51 -11.28
N VAL A 99 -7.66 -2.10 -11.28
CA VAL A 99 -6.62 -1.88 -12.30
C VAL A 99 -6.43 -3.19 -13.08
N GLU A 100 -6.47 -3.11 -14.40
CA GLU A 100 -6.24 -4.21 -15.33
C GLU A 100 -5.09 -3.83 -16.25
N PHE A 101 -4.16 -4.74 -16.44
CA PHE A 101 -3.03 -4.55 -17.35
C PHE A 101 -3.33 -5.20 -18.70
N ILE A 102 -3.20 -4.42 -19.76
CA ILE A 102 -3.38 -4.84 -21.16
C ILE A 102 -2.05 -4.89 -21.92
#